data_ba3bc813eb702f9fcf4ce267fddaed78
#
_entry.id   ba3bc813eb702f9fcf4ce267fddaed78
#
_cell.length_a   1.000
_cell.length_b   1.000
_cell.length_c   1.000
_cell.angle_alpha   90.00
_cell.angle_beta   90.00
_cell.angle_gamma   90.00
#
_symmetry.space_group_name_H-M   'P 1'
#
loop_
_entity.id
_entity.type
_entity.pdbx_description
1 polymer ?
#
loop_
_entity_poly.entity_id
_entity_poly.type
_entity_poly.pdbx_seq_one_letter_code
_entity_poly.pdbx_strand_id
1 'polypeptide(L)'
;DNPLRLHEDAPKGDLSASFKKWFENELSSPLKVIAELRRNRTEKSLHDAARELARLYFSVGVLASNREGPMSAQAVNAFAESIFVKEGIPYPTFRPMIVRRNDSMLEVYNGDIGVVMPGQSWFEGAEFDATQANVYFPDSARLVRFGLIGHIEPAFAITIHQSQGSEYHHVAVLMPQDPNSGLATRELFYTAVTRVRDERNGKQTTYGSLD
;
A
#
# COMPACT_ATOMS: atom_id res chain seq x y z
N ASP A 1 6.96 22.04 -8.30
CA ASP A 1 6.47 21.36 -7.10
C ASP A 1 7.57 20.50 -6.54
N ASN A 2 8.01 20.78 -5.32
CA ASN A 2 9.06 20.03 -4.65
C ASN A 2 8.47 18.69 -4.16
N PRO A 3 8.90 17.53 -4.67
CA PRO A 3 8.35 16.23 -4.27
C PRO A 3 8.77 15.79 -2.85
N LEU A 4 9.72 16.47 -2.23
CA LEU A 4 10.20 16.19 -0.87
C LEU A 4 9.50 17.11 0.13
N ARG A 5 8.64 16.55 0.99
CA ARG A 5 8.11 17.23 2.18
C ARG A 5 8.66 16.56 3.41
N LEU A 6 9.45 17.30 4.20
CA LEU A 6 9.88 16.90 5.53
C LEU A 6 8.79 17.29 6.54
N HIS A 7 8.32 16.33 7.32
CA HIS A 7 7.36 16.54 8.41
C HIS A 7 8.05 16.16 9.73
N GLU A 8 8.39 17.17 10.53
CA GLU A 8 9.11 17.00 11.81
C GLU A 8 8.19 16.96 13.05
N ASP A 9 6.86 17.11 12.87
CA ASP A 9 5.92 17.46 13.95
C ASP A 9 5.32 16.27 14.70
N ALA A 10 5.92 15.08 14.65
CA ALA A 10 5.34 13.93 15.36
C ALA A 10 5.60 13.99 16.86
N PRO A 11 4.56 13.92 17.72
CA PRO A 11 4.76 13.64 19.13
C PRO A 11 5.50 12.33 19.29
N LYS A 12 6.39 12.22 20.30
CA LYS A 12 7.11 10.97 20.55
C LYS A 12 6.11 9.84 20.71
N GLY A 13 6.14 8.90 19.78
CA GLY A 13 5.37 7.64 19.88
C GLY A 13 4.17 7.47 18.95
N ASP A 14 3.84 8.43 18.05
CA ASP A 14 2.69 8.28 17.13
C ASP A 14 3.01 8.85 15.73
N LEU A 15 2.12 8.55 14.75
CA LEU A 15 2.13 9.21 13.45
C LEU A 15 1.75 10.69 13.60
N SER A 16 2.48 11.58 12.92
CA SER A 16 2.17 13.02 12.99
C SER A 16 0.78 13.33 12.42
N ALA A 17 0.16 14.40 12.93
CA ALA A 17 -1.14 14.86 12.43
C ALA A 17 -1.07 15.25 10.94
N SER A 18 0.03 15.85 10.50
CA SER A 18 0.26 16.21 9.11
C SER A 18 0.38 14.97 8.21
N PHE A 19 1.08 13.92 8.66
CA PHE A 19 1.13 12.64 7.94
C PHE A 19 -0.24 11.99 7.87
N LYS A 20 -0.97 11.89 8.98
CA LYS A 20 -2.33 11.30 8.99
C LYS A 20 -3.24 12.00 8.00
N LYS A 21 -3.26 13.34 8.00
CA LYS A 21 -4.06 14.13 7.06
C LYS A 21 -3.64 13.92 5.61
N TRP A 22 -2.35 13.88 5.33
CA TRP A 22 -1.83 13.58 3.99
C TRP A 22 -2.27 12.19 3.55
N PHE A 23 -2.10 11.18 4.40
CA PHE A 23 -2.42 9.79 4.09
C PHE A 23 -3.93 9.58 3.88
N GLU A 24 -4.80 10.25 4.66
CA GLU A 24 -6.24 10.27 4.45
C GLU A 24 -6.60 10.85 3.06
N ASN A 25 -5.90 11.90 2.64
CA ASN A 25 -6.09 12.46 1.30
C ASN A 25 -5.67 11.47 0.19
N GLU A 26 -4.55 10.75 0.36
CA GLU A 26 -4.11 9.73 -0.60
C GLU A 26 -5.11 8.57 -0.68
N LEU A 27 -5.69 8.15 0.45
CA LEU A 27 -6.73 7.11 0.47
C LEU A 27 -8.08 7.59 -0.10
N SER A 28 -8.30 8.88 -0.25
CA SER A 28 -9.60 9.40 -0.72
C SER A 28 -10.01 8.87 -2.09
N SER A 29 -9.07 8.71 -3.01
CA SER A 29 -9.34 8.19 -4.36
C SER A 29 -9.70 6.70 -4.35
N PRO A 30 -8.92 5.80 -3.72
CA PRO A 30 -9.33 4.41 -3.52
C PRO A 30 -10.69 4.28 -2.82
N LEU A 31 -10.95 5.05 -1.76
CA LEU A 31 -12.21 5.00 -1.02
C LEU A 31 -13.41 5.44 -1.86
N LYS A 32 -13.26 6.43 -2.75
CA LYS A 32 -14.32 6.81 -3.72
C LYS A 32 -14.64 5.68 -4.68
N VAL A 33 -13.61 5.02 -5.24
CA VAL A 33 -13.80 3.85 -6.12
C VAL A 33 -14.50 2.72 -5.37
N ILE A 34 -14.10 2.43 -4.14
CA ILE A 34 -14.75 1.41 -3.30
C ILE A 34 -16.22 1.76 -3.03
N ALA A 35 -16.51 3.02 -2.68
CA ALA A 35 -17.88 3.47 -2.46
C ALA A 35 -18.74 3.37 -3.73
N GLU A 36 -18.18 3.66 -4.89
CA GLU A 36 -18.86 3.49 -6.19
C GLU A 36 -19.11 2.00 -6.48
N LEU A 37 -18.11 1.14 -6.30
CA LEU A 37 -18.24 -0.29 -6.46
C LEU A 37 -19.32 -0.90 -5.54
N ARG A 38 -19.41 -0.42 -4.29
CA ARG A 38 -20.45 -0.87 -3.34
C ARG A 38 -21.87 -0.47 -3.76
N ARG A 39 -22.01 0.64 -4.50
CA ARG A 39 -23.32 1.10 -5.04
C ARG A 39 -23.67 0.44 -6.37
N ASN A 40 -22.70 0.32 -7.28
CA ASN A 40 -22.91 -0.07 -8.68
C ASN A 40 -22.04 -1.26 -9.07
N ARG A 41 -21.91 -2.24 -8.16
CA ARG A 41 -20.98 -3.37 -8.30
C ARG A 41 -21.18 -4.21 -9.57
N THR A 42 -22.40 -4.27 -10.08
CA THR A 42 -22.76 -5.03 -11.28
C THR A 42 -22.38 -4.36 -12.60
N GLU A 43 -21.97 -3.09 -12.56
CA GLU A 43 -21.58 -2.33 -13.76
C GLU A 43 -20.11 -2.53 -14.15
N LYS A 44 -19.28 -3.06 -13.23
CA LYS A 44 -17.84 -3.31 -13.46
C LYS A 44 -17.52 -4.79 -13.31
N SER A 45 -16.54 -5.25 -14.08
CA SER A 45 -15.96 -6.57 -13.85
C SER A 45 -15.02 -6.54 -12.63
N LEU A 46 -14.83 -7.70 -12.00
CA LEU A 46 -13.87 -7.88 -10.92
C LEU A 46 -12.45 -7.45 -11.34
N HIS A 47 -12.02 -7.82 -12.54
CA HIS A 47 -10.69 -7.48 -13.04
C HIS A 47 -10.51 -5.98 -13.28
N ASP A 48 -11.50 -5.28 -13.82
CA ASP A 48 -11.40 -3.85 -14.07
C ASP A 48 -11.36 -3.06 -12.76
N ALA A 49 -12.20 -3.43 -11.80
CA ALA A 49 -12.19 -2.85 -10.46
C ALA A 49 -10.87 -3.10 -9.73
N ALA A 50 -10.33 -4.33 -9.83
CA ALA A 50 -9.07 -4.69 -9.21
C ALA A 50 -7.89 -3.92 -9.82
N ARG A 51 -7.86 -3.79 -11.15
CA ARG A 51 -6.83 -3.02 -11.87
C ARG A 51 -6.87 -1.55 -11.49
N GLU A 52 -8.06 -0.96 -11.40
CA GLU A 52 -8.23 0.43 -11.01
C GLU A 52 -7.73 0.69 -9.59
N LEU A 53 -8.12 -0.14 -8.62
CA LEU A 53 -7.66 -0.03 -7.23
C LEU A 53 -6.14 -0.26 -7.11
N ALA A 54 -5.60 -1.27 -7.81
CA ALA A 54 -4.17 -1.53 -7.81
C ALA A 54 -3.38 -0.31 -8.35
N ARG A 55 -3.83 0.29 -9.45
CA ARG A 55 -3.21 1.50 -10.00
C ARG A 55 -3.20 2.66 -9.00
N LEU A 56 -4.27 2.85 -8.24
CA LEU A 56 -4.35 3.91 -7.24
C LEU A 56 -3.43 3.63 -6.04
N TYR A 57 -3.46 2.43 -5.48
CA TYR A 57 -2.63 2.07 -4.32
C TYR A 57 -1.14 2.08 -4.64
N PHE A 58 -0.77 1.54 -5.80
CA PHE A 58 0.64 1.38 -6.16
C PHE A 58 1.24 2.60 -6.88
N SER A 59 0.46 3.68 -7.03
CA SER A 59 0.99 4.98 -7.41
C SER A 59 1.70 5.69 -6.26
N VAL A 60 1.37 5.36 -5.02
CA VAL A 60 1.92 6.00 -3.81
C VAL A 60 2.60 4.95 -2.94
N GLY A 61 3.90 5.13 -2.69
CA GLY A 61 4.67 4.30 -1.77
C GLY A 61 4.76 4.96 -0.39
N VAL A 62 4.30 4.28 0.66
CA VAL A 62 4.59 4.68 2.05
C VAL A 62 5.65 3.74 2.59
N LEU A 63 6.87 4.25 2.73
CA LEU A 63 8.06 3.48 3.05
C LEU A 63 8.55 3.83 4.46
N ALA A 64 8.61 2.85 5.35
CA ALA A 64 9.09 3.04 6.71
C ALA A 64 10.47 2.40 6.90
N SER A 65 11.32 3.04 7.69
CA SER A 65 12.61 2.45 8.11
C SER A 65 12.42 1.21 8.97
N ASN A 66 11.36 1.19 9.79
CA ASN A 66 11.05 0.13 10.76
C ASN A 66 9.77 -0.59 10.40
N ARG A 67 9.73 -1.89 10.74
CA ARG A 67 8.50 -2.67 10.65
C ARG A 67 7.54 -2.36 11.80
N GLU A 68 8.06 -2.26 13.01
CA GLU A 68 7.31 -2.14 14.27
C GLU A 68 7.72 -0.90 15.05
N GLY A 69 6.84 -0.47 15.95
CA GLY A 69 7.05 0.72 16.77
C GLY A 69 6.39 1.98 16.21
N PRO A 70 6.68 3.14 16.82
CA PRO A 70 6.21 4.44 16.33
C PRO A 70 6.76 4.74 14.93
N MET A 71 6.01 5.44 14.10
CA MET A 71 6.43 5.81 12.73
C MET A 71 6.86 4.59 11.87
N SER A 72 6.26 3.45 12.11
CA SER A 72 6.57 2.18 11.44
C SER A 72 5.55 1.82 10.36
N ALA A 73 5.88 0.83 9.52
CA ALA A 73 4.93 0.28 8.56
C ALA A 73 3.67 -0.27 9.25
N GLN A 74 3.84 -0.94 10.40
CA GLN A 74 2.72 -1.48 11.18
C GLN A 74 1.81 -0.37 11.73
N ALA A 75 2.37 0.75 12.21
CA ALA A 75 1.59 1.88 12.70
C ALA A 75 0.73 2.51 11.59
N VAL A 76 1.28 2.65 10.38
CA VAL A 76 0.54 3.16 9.22
C VAL A 76 -0.54 2.18 8.78
N ASN A 77 -0.23 0.89 8.71
CA ASN A 77 -1.21 -0.14 8.36
C ASN A 77 -2.35 -0.20 9.37
N ALA A 78 -2.07 -0.08 10.67
CA ALA A 78 -3.10 -0.01 11.70
C ALA A 78 -3.97 1.26 11.57
N PHE A 79 -3.37 2.40 11.24
CA PHE A 79 -4.11 3.63 10.99
C PHE A 79 -5.01 3.49 9.76
N ALA A 80 -4.52 2.93 8.65
CA ALA A 80 -5.32 2.64 7.47
C ALA A 80 -6.51 1.72 7.79
N GLU A 81 -6.27 0.65 8.55
CA GLU A 81 -7.34 -0.26 9.00
C GLU A 81 -8.42 0.46 9.80
N SER A 82 -8.05 1.42 10.65
CA SER A 82 -9.03 2.22 11.41
C SER A 82 -9.95 3.04 10.49
N ILE A 83 -9.43 3.54 9.36
CA ILE A 83 -10.21 4.24 8.35
C ILE A 83 -11.19 3.27 7.67
N PHE A 84 -10.71 2.09 7.25
CA PHE A 84 -11.55 1.09 6.60
C PHE A 84 -12.66 0.59 7.51
N VAL A 85 -12.39 0.40 8.79
CA VAL A 85 -13.41 0.06 9.81
C VAL A 85 -14.46 1.15 9.93
N LYS A 86 -14.03 2.43 10.00
CA LYS A 86 -14.92 3.60 10.05
C LYS A 86 -15.82 3.70 8.82
N GLU A 87 -15.31 3.37 7.63
CA GLU A 87 -16.06 3.33 6.38
C GLU A 87 -16.94 2.08 6.23
N GLY A 88 -16.94 1.18 7.21
CA GLY A 88 -17.72 -0.06 7.18
C GLY A 88 -17.30 -1.00 6.04
N ILE A 89 -16.01 -1.02 5.70
CA ILE A 89 -15.46 -1.90 4.66
C ILE A 89 -15.00 -3.19 5.32
N PRO A 90 -15.63 -4.36 4.98
CA PRO A 90 -15.31 -5.61 5.65
C PRO A 90 -13.87 -6.08 5.34
N TYR A 91 -13.21 -6.65 6.37
CA TYR A 91 -11.90 -7.28 6.19
C TYR A 91 -12.08 -8.62 5.44
N PRO A 92 -11.17 -9.01 4.55
CA PRO A 92 -9.96 -8.30 4.11
C PRO A 92 -10.15 -7.46 2.82
N THR A 93 -11.37 -7.25 2.32
CA THR A 93 -11.63 -6.70 0.98
C THR A 93 -11.10 -5.28 0.76
N PHE A 94 -10.73 -5.02 -0.49
CA PHE A 94 -10.26 -3.74 -1.00
C PHE A 94 -8.95 -3.23 -0.39
N ARG A 95 -8.20 -4.09 0.32
CA ARG A 95 -6.92 -3.74 0.94
C ARG A 95 -5.74 -4.12 0.06
N PRO A 96 -4.71 -3.28 -0.05
CA PRO A 96 -3.42 -3.72 -0.57
C PRO A 96 -2.76 -4.67 0.43
N MET A 97 -2.21 -5.76 -0.06
CA MET A 97 -1.57 -6.81 0.73
C MET A 97 -0.24 -7.22 0.13
N ILE A 98 0.71 -7.63 0.99
CA ILE A 98 2.01 -8.16 0.60
C ILE A 98 2.16 -9.61 1.05
N VAL A 99 2.64 -10.46 0.14
CA VAL A 99 2.98 -11.86 0.43
C VAL A 99 4.29 -11.90 1.22
N ARG A 100 4.35 -12.71 2.27
CA ARG A 100 5.49 -12.81 3.19
C ARG A 100 6.27 -14.12 3.05
N ARG A 101 5.77 -15.07 2.28
CA ARG A 101 6.40 -16.36 2.07
C ARG A 101 6.11 -16.88 0.66
N ASN A 102 7.14 -17.47 0.05
CA ASN A 102 6.97 -18.12 -1.24
C ASN A 102 6.01 -19.32 -1.15
N ASP A 103 5.12 -19.42 -2.11
CA ASP A 103 4.31 -20.59 -2.37
C ASP A 103 4.35 -20.90 -3.87
N SER A 104 5.14 -21.90 -4.25
CA SER A 104 5.33 -22.28 -5.64
C SER A 104 4.10 -22.96 -6.27
N MET A 105 3.22 -23.53 -5.45
CA MET A 105 1.96 -24.13 -5.98
C MET A 105 0.96 -23.05 -6.39
N LEU A 106 0.92 -21.95 -5.62
CA LEU A 106 0.10 -20.79 -5.94
C LEU A 106 0.81 -19.81 -6.87
N GLU A 107 2.11 -20.02 -7.13
CA GLU A 107 2.99 -19.11 -7.87
C GLU A 107 2.95 -17.68 -7.30
N VAL A 108 3.00 -17.56 -5.99
CA VAL A 108 3.15 -16.31 -5.26
C VAL A 108 4.46 -16.30 -4.49
N TYR A 109 5.10 -15.15 -4.45
CA TYR A 109 6.45 -15.02 -3.91
C TYR A 109 6.51 -13.94 -2.83
N ASN A 110 7.48 -14.07 -1.95
CA ASN A 110 7.73 -13.06 -0.93
C ASN A 110 8.04 -11.72 -1.57
N GLY A 111 7.26 -10.70 -1.23
CA GLY A 111 7.32 -9.38 -1.82
C GLY A 111 6.24 -9.09 -2.86
N ASP A 112 5.53 -10.10 -3.37
CA ASP A 112 4.42 -9.86 -4.29
C ASP A 112 3.34 -9.02 -3.59
N ILE A 113 2.89 -7.96 -4.25
CA ILE A 113 1.86 -7.06 -3.73
C ILE A 113 0.61 -7.17 -4.61
N GLY A 114 -0.54 -7.30 -3.95
CA GLY A 114 -1.83 -7.38 -4.62
C GLY A 114 -2.93 -6.65 -3.87
N VAL A 115 -4.11 -6.57 -4.46
CA VAL A 115 -5.30 -5.98 -3.85
C VAL A 115 -6.33 -7.06 -3.60
N VAL A 116 -6.88 -7.12 -2.40
CA VAL A 116 -7.93 -8.08 -2.06
C VAL A 116 -9.26 -7.59 -2.63
N MET A 117 -9.87 -8.43 -3.44
CA MET A 117 -11.17 -8.18 -4.04
C MET A 117 -12.21 -9.16 -3.51
N PRO A 118 -13.50 -8.76 -3.43
CA PRO A 118 -14.58 -9.72 -3.17
C PRO A 118 -14.63 -10.78 -4.28
N GLY A 119 -15.35 -11.87 -4.03
CA GLY A 119 -15.56 -12.92 -5.03
C GLY A 119 -16.35 -12.43 -6.24
N GLN A 120 -16.27 -13.16 -7.36
CA GLN A 120 -16.99 -12.83 -8.59
C GLN A 120 -18.51 -12.73 -8.35
N SER A 121 -19.08 -13.59 -7.54
CA SER A 121 -20.49 -13.58 -7.19
C SER A 121 -20.97 -12.26 -6.57
N TRP A 122 -20.10 -11.56 -5.82
CA TRP A 122 -20.42 -10.25 -5.28
C TRP A 122 -20.64 -9.20 -6.38
N PHE A 123 -19.87 -9.25 -7.46
CA PHE A 123 -20.05 -8.41 -8.65
C PHE A 123 -21.31 -8.77 -9.43
N GLU A 124 -21.85 -9.96 -9.24
CA GLU A 124 -23.10 -10.45 -9.83
C GLU A 124 -24.32 -10.18 -8.93
N GLY A 125 -24.13 -9.47 -7.82
CA GLY A 125 -25.21 -9.06 -6.92
C GLY A 125 -25.36 -9.87 -5.63
N ALA A 126 -24.57 -10.94 -5.42
CA ALA A 126 -24.63 -11.73 -4.20
C ALA A 126 -24.15 -10.97 -2.96
N GLU A 127 -24.50 -11.44 -1.77
CA GLU A 127 -23.97 -10.96 -0.51
C GLU A 127 -22.46 -11.14 -0.41
N PHE A 128 -21.81 -10.32 0.41
CA PHE A 128 -20.38 -10.43 0.65
C PHE A 128 -20.04 -11.74 1.38
N ASP A 129 -19.13 -12.52 0.81
CA ASP A 129 -18.58 -13.74 1.40
C ASP A 129 -17.05 -13.65 1.44
N ALA A 130 -16.48 -13.53 2.64
CA ALA A 130 -15.04 -13.43 2.85
C ALA A 130 -14.27 -14.67 2.34
N THR A 131 -14.91 -15.85 2.32
CA THR A 131 -14.31 -17.10 1.83
C THR A 131 -14.09 -17.06 0.32
N GLN A 132 -14.83 -16.20 -0.38
CA GLN A 132 -14.75 -16.02 -1.83
C GLN A 132 -13.76 -14.90 -2.22
N ALA A 133 -13.15 -14.20 -1.27
CA ALA A 133 -12.20 -13.14 -1.55
C ALA A 133 -10.97 -13.65 -2.32
N ASN A 134 -10.48 -12.83 -3.25
CA ASN A 134 -9.29 -13.13 -4.06
C ASN A 134 -8.29 -11.98 -3.94
N VAL A 135 -7.01 -12.26 -4.08
CA VAL A 135 -5.95 -11.26 -4.25
C VAL A 135 -5.68 -11.11 -5.74
N TYR A 136 -5.80 -9.90 -6.24
CA TYR A 136 -5.40 -9.54 -7.59
C TYR A 136 -3.95 -9.05 -7.57
N PHE A 137 -3.07 -9.75 -8.27
CA PHE A 137 -1.66 -9.39 -8.46
C PHE A 137 -1.50 -8.69 -9.82
N PRO A 138 -1.23 -7.37 -9.85
CA PRO A 138 -1.22 -6.60 -11.09
C PRO A 138 -0.10 -7.01 -12.06
N ASP A 139 1.07 -7.39 -11.56
CA ASP A 139 2.24 -7.75 -12.38
C ASP A 139 1.98 -8.99 -13.24
N SER A 140 1.23 -9.95 -12.72
CA SER A 140 0.84 -11.17 -13.42
C SER A 140 -0.60 -11.15 -13.95
N ALA A 141 -1.38 -10.11 -13.61
CA ALA A 141 -2.82 -10.00 -13.86
C ALA A 141 -3.63 -11.21 -13.35
N ARG A 142 -3.17 -11.86 -12.28
CA ARG A 142 -3.75 -13.09 -11.72
C ARG A 142 -4.61 -12.82 -10.51
N LEU A 143 -5.60 -13.67 -10.33
CA LEU A 143 -6.42 -13.75 -9.11
C LEU A 143 -6.06 -15.05 -8.38
N VAL A 144 -5.71 -14.93 -7.10
CA VAL A 144 -5.44 -16.07 -6.22
C VAL A 144 -6.37 -15.98 -5.02
N ARG A 145 -7.01 -17.07 -4.64
CA ARG A 145 -7.91 -17.12 -3.48
C ARG A 145 -7.19 -16.66 -2.22
N PHE A 146 -7.71 -15.62 -1.56
CA PHE A 146 -7.08 -15.03 -0.37
C PHE A 146 -6.82 -16.06 0.74
N GLY A 147 -7.81 -16.91 1.03
CA GLY A 147 -7.69 -17.94 2.07
C GLY A 147 -6.69 -19.05 1.82
N LEU A 148 -6.12 -19.16 0.59
CA LEU A 148 -5.07 -20.13 0.29
C LEU A 148 -3.67 -19.57 0.54
N ILE A 149 -3.51 -18.24 0.59
CA ILE A 149 -2.21 -17.59 0.81
C ILE A 149 -1.91 -17.59 2.31
N GLY A 150 -0.98 -18.45 2.74
CA GLY A 150 -0.73 -18.70 4.17
C GLY A 150 -0.09 -17.55 4.94
N HIS A 151 0.67 -16.68 4.27
CA HIS A 151 1.37 -15.56 4.90
C HIS A 151 1.22 -14.30 4.05
N ILE A 152 0.25 -13.48 4.39
CA ILE A 152 -0.08 -12.22 3.71
C ILE A 152 -0.43 -11.16 4.76
N GLU A 153 0.02 -9.93 4.55
CA GLU A 153 -0.13 -8.81 5.50
C GLU A 153 -0.62 -7.55 4.77
N PRO A 154 -1.30 -6.60 5.47
CA PRO A 154 -1.63 -5.30 4.90
C PRO A 154 -0.39 -4.55 4.39
N ALA A 155 -0.51 -3.89 3.25
CA ALA A 155 0.58 -3.21 2.54
C ALA A 155 0.24 -1.76 2.15
N PHE A 156 -0.52 -1.05 2.98
CA PHE A 156 -0.66 0.41 2.85
C PHE A 156 0.67 1.12 3.08
N ALA A 157 1.51 0.54 3.95
CA ALA A 157 2.92 0.88 4.11
C ALA A 157 3.74 -0.39 4.21
N ILE A 158 4.96 -0.34 3.68
CA ILE A 158 5.96 -1.40 3.73
C ILE A 158 7.29 -0.84 4.21
N THR A 159 8.25 -1.72 4.57
CA THR A 159 9.59 -1.23 4.89
C THR A 159 10.37 -0.85 3.63
N ILE A 160 11.34 0.06 3.78
CA ILE A 160 12.22 0.46 2.67
C ILE A 160 12.90 -0.76 2.04
N HIS A 161 13.32 -1.75 2.84
CA HIS A 161 13.91 -2.98 2.32
C HIS A 161 12.94 -3.80 1.46
N GLN A 162 11.65 -3.83 1.83
CA GLN A 162 10.63 -4.55 1.09
C GLN A 162 10.26 -3.86 -0.23
N SER A 163 10.52 -2.55 -0.34
CA SER A 163 10.25 -1.80 -1.55
C SER A 163 11.32 -1.95 -2.63
N GLN A 164 12.38 -2.73 -2.37
CA GLN A 164 13.43 -2.97 -3.36
C GLN A 164 12.85 -3.63 -4.61
N GLY A 165 13.09 -3.02 -5.79
CA GLY A 165 12.50 -3.45 -7.05
C GLY A 165 11.17 -2.80 -7.41
N SER A 166 10.49 -2.13 -6.47
CA SER A 166 9.26 -1.39 -6.72
C SER A 166 9.55 0.07 -7.09
N GLU A 167 8.67 0.68 -7.87
CA GLU A 167 8.71 2.09 -8.24
C GLU A 167 7.33 2.72 -8.04
N TYR A 168 7.31 4.00 -7.62
CA TYR A 168 6.11 4.75 -7.29
C TYR A 168 6.13 6.13 -7.92
N HIS A 169 4.97 6.72 -8.19
CA HIS A 169 4.88 8.12 -8.63
C HIS A 169 5.14 9.09 -7.46
N HIS A 170 4.68 8.75 -6.27
CA HIS A 170 4.91 9.49 -5.04
C HIS A 170 5.43 8.55 -3.95
N VAL A 171 6.35 9.05 -3.14
CA VAL A 171 6.88 8.29 -1.99
C VAL A 171 6.83 9.16 -0.74
N ALA A 172 6.25 8.63 0.32
CA ALA A 172 6.40 9.15 1.67
C ALA A 172 7.36 8.24 2.44
N VAL A 173 8.36 8.83 3.07
CA VAL A 173 9.38 8.11 3.85
C VAL A 173 9.23 8.42 5.32
N LEU A 174 9.01 7.38 6.14
CA LEU A 174 8.99 7.49 7.59
C LEU A 174 10.35 7.04 8.15
N MET A 175 11.08 8.01 8.69
CA MET A 175 12.38 7.78 9.31
C MET A 175 12.24 7.68 10.84
N PRO A 176 13.17 7.00 11.53
CA PRO A 176 13.14 6.94 12.98
C PRO A 176 13.26 8.34 13.60
N GLN A 177 12.56 8.58 14.71
CA GLN A 177 12.67 9.84 15.46
C GLN A 177 13.99 9.96 16.21
N ASP A 178 14.65 8.84 16.53
CA ASP A 178 15.97 8.83 17.17
C ASP A 178 17.06 8.79 16.08
N PRO A 179 17.83 9.88 15.94
CA PRO A 179 18.96 9.91 14.98
C PRO A 179 20.03 8.84 15.24
N ASN A 180 20.10 8.33 16.49
CA ASN A 180 21.08 7.30 16.90
C ASN A 180 20.56 5.89 16.72
N SER A 181 19.39 5.69 16.15
CA SER A 181 18.75 4.37 16.00
C SER A 181 19.51 3.38 15.07
N GLY A 182 20.60 3.79 14.46
CA GLY A 182 21.32 3.01 13.46
C GLY A 182 20.56 2.74 12.14
N LEU A 183 19.28 3.10 12.09
CA LEU A 183 18.40 2.99 10.91
C LEU A 183 18.18 4.35 10.22
N ALA A 184 18.60 5.47 10.87
CA ALA A 184 18.57 6.79 10.27
C ALA A 184 19.82 7.01 9.42
N THR A 185 20.09 6.12 8.45
CA THR A 185 21.27 6.23 7.59
C THR A 185 20.96 6.93 6.28
N ARG A 186 21.96 7.61 5.71
CA ARG A 186 21.85 8.23 4.38
C ARG A 186 21.56 7.20 3.30
N GLU A 187 22.15 6.00 3.40
CA GLU A 187 21.96 4.90 2.46
C GLU A 187 20.52 4.41 2.46
N LEU A 188 19.90 4.29 3.63
CA LEU A 188 18.50 3.87 3.74
C LEU A 188 17.57 4.92 3.15
N PHE A 189 17.80 6.20 3.49
CA PHE A 189 17.05 7.32 2.92
C PHE A 189 17.20 7.38 1.39
N TYR A 190 18.45 7.27 0.89
CA TYR A 190 18.72 7.24 -0.54
C TYR A 190 17.98 6.08 -1.22
N THR A 191 18.01 4.87 -0.63
CA THR A 191 17.27 3.72 -1.15
C THR A 191 15.77 4.02 -1.27
N ALA A 192 15.19 4.72 -0.31
CA ALA A 192 13.77 5.06 -0.32
C ALA A 192 13.43 6.10 -1.41
N VAL A 193 14.22 7.18 -1.52
CA VAL A 193 13.94 8.24 -2.52
C VAL A 193 14.19 7.79 -3.96
N THR A 194 15.06 6.79 -4.16
CA THR A 194 15.28 6.18 -5.48
C THR A 194 14.11 5.31 -5.95
N ARG A 195 13.08 5.13 -5.14
CA ARG A 195 11.83 4.43 -5.54
C ARG A 195 10.86 5.35 -6.29
N VAL A 196 11.13 6.65 -6.39
CA VAL A 196 10.30 7.59 -7.17
C VAL A 196 10.58 7.43 -8.66
N ARG A 197 9.54 7.17 -9.45
CA ARG A 197 9.62 7.16 -10.91
C ARG A 197 9.54 8.58 -11.46
N ASP A 198 10.50 8.98 -12.32
CA ASP A 198 10.41 10.25 -13.05
C ASP A 198 9.74 10.05 -14.41
N GLU A 199 8.57 10.66 -14.59
CA GLU A 199 7.79 10.56 -15.83
C GLU A 199 8.30 11.48 -16.98
N ARG A 200 9.16 12.48 -16.66
CA ARG A 200 9.51 13.53 -17.63
C ARG A 200 10.39 13.08 -18.79
N ASN A 201 11.08 11.93 -18.69
CA ASN A 201 12.03 11.50 -19.72
C ASN A 201 12.02 10.00 -20.06
N GLY A 202 11.10 9.20 -19.55
CA GLY A 202 11.14 7.74 -19.75
C GLY A 202 12.45 7.11 -19.24
N LYS A 203 13.27 7.87 -18.51
CA LYS A 203 14.48 7.44 -17.83
C LYS A 203 14.32 7.70 -16.34
N GLN A 204 14.66 6.71 -15.56
CA GLN A 204 14.78 6.77 -14.13
C GLN A 204 15.70 7.96 -13.76
N THR A 205 15.15 9.02 -13.19
CA THR A 205 15.97 10.11 -12.68
C THR A 205 15.74 10.21 -11.19
N THR A 206 16.76 9.89 -10.46
CA THR A 206 16.84 9.97 -9.01
C THR A 206 17.10 11.43 -8.61
N TYR A 207 16.22 12.05 -7.85
CA TYR A 207 16.46 13.36 -7.26
C TYR A 207 16.43 13.26 -5.74
N GLY A 208 17.59 13.41 -5.17
CA GLY A 208 17.81 13.82 -3.82
C GLY A 208 19.01 14.72 -3.81
N SER A 209 18.87 16.04 -3.93
CA SER A 209 19.92 16.95 -3.52
C SER A 209 19.78 17.14 -2.01
N LEU A 210 20.74 16.62 -1.30
CA LEU A 210 21.03 16.98 0.08
C LEU A 210 22.02 18.12 -0.01
N ASP A 211 21.56 19.37 0.06
CA ASP A 211 22.34 20.52 0.42
C ASP A 211 22.11 20.84 1.91
#